data_c0f900d1d29cb15ef19e9cd861e6fb8c
#
_entry.id   c0f900d1d29cb15ef19e9cd861e6fb8c
#
_cell.length_a   1.000
_cell.length_b   1.000
_cell.length_c   1.000
_cell.angle_alpha   90.00
_cell.angle_beta   90.00
_cell.angle_gamma   90.00
#
_symmetry.space_group_name_H-M   'P 1'
#
loop_
_entity.id
_entity.type
_entity.pdbx_description
1 polymer ?
#
loop_
_entity_poly.entity_id
_entity_poly.type
_entity_poly.pdbx_seq_one_letter_code
_entity_poly.pdbx_strand_id
1 'polypeptide(L)'
;EREEARKMLIETKETIQNEKDREARKNNIIIYRVEENASASADDRANYDRLWAKDLTREVLKVYCQDEDIKRVIRLGARGSTDRPMLVEYRSHIIKNQVMESLSMLKGADERFCNISIQHDMTKREREQCKETVKLALEQKAADQSGEYKYLVKGYPGSMRVVKIRNRK
;
A
#
# COMPACT_ATOMS: atom_id res chain seq x y z
N GLU A 1 26.69 -25.95 -19.49
CA GLU A 1 25.69 -25.54 -20.52
C GLU A 1 24.26 -25.97 -20.17
N ARG A 2 23.96 -27.27 -19.89
CA ARG A 2 22.59 -27.71 -19.54
C ARG A 2 22.11 -27.16 -18.20
N GLU A 3 22.99 -27.05 -17.22
CA GLU A 3 22.67 -26.52 -15.89
C GLU A 3 22.46 -24.99 -15.90
N GLU A 4 23.27 -24.29 -16.67
CA GLU A 4 23.14 -22.86 -16.92
C GLU A 4 21.83 -22.53 -17.64
N ALA A 5 21.49 -23.29 -18.69
CA ALA A 5 20.22 -23.13 -19.40
C ALA A 5 19.01 -23.39 -18.48
N ARG A 6 19.10 -24.39 -17.58
CA ARG A 6 18.05 -24.68 -16.60
C ARG A 6 17.89 -23.56 -15.56
N LYS A 7 18.99 -22.99 -15.10
CA LYS A 7 19.00 -21.87 -14.19
C LYS A 7 18.37 -20.63 -14.83
N MET A 8 18.78 -20.28 -16.05
CA MET A 8 18.19 -19.17 -16.80
C MET A 8 16.68 -19.35 -17.02
N LEU A 9 16.23 -20.58 -17.29
CA LEU A 9 14.80 -20.87 -17.46
C LEU A 9 14.01 -20.63 -16.16
N ILE A 10 14.56 -21.03 -15.01
CA ILE A 10 13.93 -20.81 -13.71
C ILE A 10 13.86 -19.31 -13.42
N GLU A 11 14.95 -18.57 -13.56
CA GLU A 11 15.01 -17.13 -13.35
C GLU A 11 14.02 -16.38 -14.25
N THR A 12 13.91 -16.80 -15.50
CA THR A 12 12.95 -16.21 -16.44
C THR A 12 11.51 -16.46 -16.02
N LYS A 13 11.18 -17.68 -15.58
CA LYS A 13 9.83 -18.01 -15.08
C LYS A 13 9.47 -17.21 -13.83
N GLU A 14 10.40 -17.07 -12.90
CA GLU A 14 10.20 -16.28 -11.68
C GLU A 14 10.01 -14.80 -12.01
N THR A 15 10.74 -14.27 -12.96
CA THR A 15 10.59 -12.89 -13.43
C THR A 15 9.22 -12.65 -14.04
N ILE A 16 8.78 -13.55 -14.95
CA ILE A 16 7.44 -13.46 -15.55
C ILE A 16 6.35 -13.56 -14.51
N GLN A 17 6.46 -14.47 -13.53
CA GLN A 17 5.48 -14.60 -12.46
C GLN A 17 5.43 -13.36 -11.59
N ASN A 18 6.58 -12.81 -11.23
CA ASN A 18 6.65 -11.58 -10.44
C ASN A 18 6.01 -10.38 -11.17
N GLU A 19 6.21 -10.28 -12.49
CA GLU A 19 5.60 -9.22 -13.29
C GLU A 19 4.08 -9.38 -13.38
N LYS A 20 3.57 -10.59 -13.52
CA LYS A 20 2.12 -10.86 -13.45
C LYS A 20 1.52 -10.49 -12.09
N ASP A 21 2.19 -10.85 -11.01
CA ASP A 21 1.76 -10.51 -9.64
C ASP A 21 1.76 -9.01 -9.44
N ARG A 22 2.76 -8.30 -9.95
CA ARG A 22 2.86 -6.84 -9.90
C ARG A 22 1.71 -6.17 -10.66
N GLU A 23 1.42 -6.61 -11.88
CA GLU A 23 0.29 -6.11 -12.67
C GLU A 23 -1.05 -6.28 -11.95
N ALA A 24 -1.26 -7.44 -11.31
CA ALA A 24 -2.48 -7.71 -10.55
C ALA A 24 -2.64 -6.83 -9.30
N ARG A 25 -1.54 -6.26 -8.78
CA ARG A 25 -1.51 -5.50 -7.51
C ARG A 25 -1.33 -3.99 -7.69
N LYS A 26 -0.94 -3.53 -8.87
CA LYS A 26 -0.57 -2.12 -9.10
C LYS A 26 -1.67 -1.11 -8.81
N ASN A 27 -2.93 -1.52 -8.88
CA ASN A 27 -4.10 -0.66 -8.67
C ASN A 27 -4.69 -0.79 -7.26
N ASN A 28 -4.05 -1.59 -6.40
CA ASN A 28 -4.57 -1.93 -5.09
C ASN A 28 -3.87 -1.13 -3.98
N ILE A 29 -4.65 -0.84 -2.95
CA ILE A 29 -4.13 -0.45 -1.64
C ILE A 29 -4.62 -1.42 -0.57
N ILE A 30 -3.88 -1.54 0.52
CA ILE A 30 -4.29 -2.28 1.72
C ILE A 30 -4.43 -1.29 2.86
N ILE A 31 -5.58 -1.32 3.52
CA ILE A 31 -5.90 -0.44 4.64
C ILE A 31 -6.03 -1.27 5.91
N TYR A 32 -5.28 -0.90 6.92
CA TYR A 32 -5.25 -1.55 8.23
C TYR A 32 -6.02 -0.74 9.26
N ARG A 33 -6.52 -1.42 10.27
CA ARG A 33 -7.26 -0.83 11.42
C ARG A 33 -8.55 -0.11 11.03
N VAL A 34 -9.27 -0.67 10.08
CA VAL A 34 -10.62 -0.26 9.72
C VAL A 34 -11.61 -1.18 10.41
N GLU A 35 -12.44 -0.64 11.27
CA GLU A 35 -13.47 -1.38 12.00
C GLU A 35 -14.40 -2.14 11.04
N GLU A 36 -14.69 -3.40 11.36
CA GLU A 36 -15.62 -4.21 10.60
C GLU A 36 -17.06 -3.99 11.05
N ASN A 37 -17.97 -3.88 10.10
CA ASN A 37 -19.40 -3.84 10.39
C ASN A 37 -19.86 -5.16 11.04
N ALA A 38 -20.61 -5.05 12.13
CA ALA A 38 -21.07 -6.19 12.92
C ALA A 38 -22.30 -6.91 12.34
N SER A 39 -22.89 -6.42 11.22
CA SER A 39 -24.08 -7.02 10.61
C SER A 39 -23.89 -8.49 10.33
N ALA A 40 -24.93 -9.29 10.54
CA ALA A 40 -24.97 -10.69 10.15
C ALA A 40 -24.97 -10.87 8.62
N SER A 41 -25.55 -9.90 7.89
CA SER A 41 -25.62 -9.90 6.43
C SER A 41 -24.26 -9.62 5.79
N ALA A 42 -23.82 -10.49 4.90
CA ALA A 42 -22.60 -10.29 4.12
C ALA A 42 -22.70 -9.08 3.17
N ASP A 43 -23.89 -8.86 2.60
CA ASP A 43 -24.14 -7.74 1.69
C ASP A 43 -24.09 -6.40 2.42
N ASP A 44 -24.65 -6.32 3.63
CA ASP A 44 -24.57 -5.09 4.45
C ASP A 44 -23.12 -4.76 4.80
N ARG A 45 -22.33 -5.77 5.17
CA ARG A 45 -20.90 -5.58 5.47
C ARG A 45 -20.12 -5.11 4.24
N ALA A 46 -20.38 -5.72 3.09
CA ALA A 46 -19.73 -5.33 1.83
C ALA A 46 -20.10 -3.90 1.40
N ASN A 47 -21.38 -3.53 1.54
CA ASN A 47 -21.87 -2.18 1.26
C ASN A 47 -21.26 -1.15 2.21
N TYR A 48 -21.15 -1.46 3.50
CA TYR A 48 -20.50 -0.62 4.47
C TYR A 48 -19.03 -0.36 4.11
N ASP A 49 -18.27 -1.42 3.82
CA ASP A 49 -16.87 -1.30 3.43
C ASP A 49 -16.68 -0.50 2.14
N ARG A 50 -17.58 -0.67 1.18
CA ARG A 50 -17.54 0.09 -0.07
C ARG A 50 -17.84 1.58 0.13
N LEU A 51 -18.81 1.93 0.94
CA LEU A 51 -19.14 3.31 1.29
C LEU A 51 -17.97 3.94 2.08
N TRP A 52 -17.41 3.22 3.03
CA TRP A 52 -16.26 3.67 3.80
C TRP A 52 -15.05 3.99 2.89
N ALA A 53 -14.75 3.13 1.92
CA ALA A 53 -13.67 3.35 0.96
C ALA A 53 -13.93 4.57 0.04
N LYS A 54 -15.18 4.80 -0.34
CA LYS A 54 -15.59 6.01 -1.09
C LYS A 54 -15.38 7.27 -0.27
N ASP A 55 -15.85 7.29 0.97
CA ASP A 55 -15.71 8.43 1.89
C ASP A 55 -14.24 8.76 2.10
N LEU A 56 -13.40 7.74 2.37
CA LEU A 56 -11.97 7.92 2.49
C LEU A 56 -11.38 8.60 1.25
N THR A 57 -11.67 8.06 0.08
CA THR A 57 -11.05 8.52 -1.17
C THR A 57 -11.49 9.94 -1.52
N ARG A 58 -12.79 10.23 -1.45
CA ARG A 58 -13.37 11.49 -1.91
C ARG A 58 -13.34 12.58 -0.88
N GLU A 59 -13.81 12.26 0.33
CA GLU A 59 -14.06 13.27 1.35
C GLU A 59 -12.82 13.56 2.20
N VAL A 60 -12.03 12.55 2.50
CA VAL A 60 -10.84 12.68 3.34
C VAL A 60 -9.60 13.00 2.50
N LEU A 61 -9.30 12.17 1.52
CA LEU A 61 -8.11 12.32 0.69
C LEU A 61 -8.28 13.29 -0.49
N LYS A 62 -9.52 13.76 -0.73
CA LYS A 62 -9.87 14.71 -1.81
C LYS A 62 -9.43 14.25 -3.19
N VAL A 63 -9.44 12.95 -3.43
CA VAL A 63 -9.14 12.37 -4.73
C VAL A 63 -10.44 12.24 -5.55
N TYR A 64 -10.45 12.80 -6.75
CA TYR A 64 -11.58 12.65 -7.63
C TYR A 64 -11.74 11.19 -8.06
N CYS A 65 -12.89 10.60 -7.76
CA CYS A 65 -13.18 9.19 -7.96
C CYS A 65 -14.68 8.99 -8.15
N GLN A 66 -15.09 8.38 -9.25
CA GLN A 66 -16.46 7.96 -9.48
C GLN A 66 -16.72 6.58 -8.85
N ASP A 67 -17.99 6.18 -8.79
CA ASP A 67 -18.36 4.89 -8.19
C ASP A 67 -17.74 3.70 -8.92
N GLU A 68 -17.61 3.81 -10.24
CA GLU A 68 -17.02 2.80 -11.12
C GLU A 68 -15.50 2.74 -11.01
N ASP A 69 -14.86 3.77 -10.47
CA ASP A 69 -13.41 3.82 -10.28
C ASP A 69 -12.93 2.97 -9.12
N ILE A 70 -13.82 2.65 -8.17
CA ILE A 70 -13.58 1.63 -7.15
C ILE A 70 -14.11 0.31 -7.66
N LYS A 71 -13.20 -0.50 -8.19
CA LYS A 71 -13.55 -1.77 -8.83
C LYS A 71 -13.97 -2.83 -7.81
N ARG A 72 -13.23 -2.93 -6.69
CA ARG A 72 -13.46 -3.95 -5.67
C ARG A 72 -13.02 -3.48 -4.30
N VAL A 73 -13.80 -3.85 -3.28
CA VAL A 73 -13.45 -3.67 -1.87
C VAL A 73 -13.70 -5.00 -1.16
N ILE A 74 -12.68 -5.57 -0.56
CA ILE A 74 -12.76 -6.85 0.15
C ILE A 74 -11.94 -6.85 1.43
N ARG A 75 -12.35 -7.67 2.41
CA ARG A 75 -11.56 -7.95 3.61
C ARG A 75 -10.64 -9.13 3.37
N LEU A 76 -9.38 -9.02 3.82
CA LEU A 76 -8.36 -10.04 3.66
C LEU A 76 -8.31 -10.97 4.87
N GLY A 77 -8.29 -12.29 4.62
CA GLY A 77 -8.21 -13.31 5.66
C GLY A 77 -9.57 -13.77 6.20
N ALA A 78 -9.55 -14.66 7.19
CA ALA A 78 -10.73 -15.20 7.83
C ALA A 78 -11.31 -14.23 8.86
N ARG A 79 -12.63 -14.19 8.96
CA ARG A 79 -13.33 -13.39 9.98
C ARG A 79 -13.02 -13.96 11.37
N GLY A 80 -12.69 -13.09 12.32
CA GLY A 80 -12.33 -13.47 13.68
C GLY A 80 -12.59 -12.35 14.69
N SER A 81 -11.81 -12.34 15.77
CA SER A 81 -11.92 -11.36 16.86
C SER A 81 -11.25 -10.01 16.56
N THR A 82 -10.45 -9.94 15.51
CA THR A 82 -9.73 -8.72 15.12
C THR A 82 -10.21 -8.24 13.75
N ASP A 83 -10.20 -6.93 13.55
CA ASP A 83 -10.54 -6.32 12.27
C ASP A 83 -9.54 -6.74 11.19
N ARG A 84 -10.07 -7.28 10.10
CA ARG A 84 -9.25 -7.71 8.97
C ARG A 84 -8.81 -6.52 8.12
N PRO A 85 -7.60 -6.56 7.54
CA PRO A 85 -7.21 -5.56 6.55
C PRO A 85 -8.20 -5.50 5.38
N MET A 86 -8.41 -4.30 4.85
CA MET A 86 -9.26 -4.05 3.71
C MET A 86 -8.42 -3.81 2.46
N LEU A 87 -8.70 -4.54 1.39
CA LEU A 87 -8.12 -4.29 0.08
C LEU A 87 -9.10 -3.46 -0.75
N VAL A 88 -8.61 -2.36 -1.31
CA VAL A 88 -9.35 -1.54 -2.27
C VAL A 88 -8.63 -1.59 -3.61
N GLU A 89 -9.32 -2.06 -4.64
CA GLU A 89 -8.84 -2.09 -6.02
C GLU A 89 -9.49 -0.95 -6.79
N TYR A 90 -8.66 -0.05 -7.30
CA TYR A 90 -9.09 1.03 -8.20
C TYR A 90 -9.02 0.57 -9.66
N ARG A 91 -9.81 1.19 -10.51
CA ARG A 91 -9.77 0.93 -11.96
C ARG A 91 -8.45 1.39 -12.60
N SER A 92 -7.85 2.43 -12.05
CA SER A 92 -6.66 3.08 -12.59
C SER A 92 -5.55 3.18 -11.55
N HIS A 93 -4.31 2.90 -11.98
CA HIS A 93 -3.14 3.16 -11.15
C HIS A 93 -2.91 4.65 -10.88
N ILE A 94 -3.44 5.54 -11.73
CA ILE A 94 -3.37 6.99 -11.55
C ILE A 94 -4.17 7.39 -10.30
N ILE A 95 -5.41 6.92 -10.17
CA ILE A 95 -6.25 7.17 -8.98
C ILE A 95 -5.58 6.60 -7.72
N LYS A 96 -5.12 5.36 -7.80
CA LYS A 96 -4.40 4.71 -6.69
C LYS A 96 -3.17 5.51 -6.26
N ASN A 97 -2.39 6.03 -7.20
CA ASN A 97 -1.21 6.83 -6.90
C ASN A 97 -1.59 8.17 -6.27
N GLN A 98 -2.64 8.83 -6.75
CA GLN A 98 -3.17 10.06 -6.12
C GLN A 98 -3.60 9.81 -4.68
N VAL A 99 -4.24 8.67 -4.38
CA VAL A 99 -4.58 8.25 -3.01
C VAL A 99 -3.31 8.14 -2.17
N MET A 100 -2.29 7.45 -2.65
CA MET A 100 -1.02 7.27 -1.92
C MET A 100 -0.25 8.59 -1.71
N GLU A 101 -0.35 9.53 -2.63
CA GLU A 101 0.25 10.86 -2.52
C GLU A 101 -0.50 11.79 -1.57
N SER A 102 -1.76 11.49 -1.26
CA SER A 102 -2.65 12.31 -0.44
C SER A 102 -2.71 11.87 1.04
N LEU A 103 -1.89 10.91 1.47
CA LEU A 103 -1.96 10.33 2.82
C LEU A 103 -1.69 11.34 3.95
N SER A 104 -1.02 12.45 3.68
CA SER A 104 -0.84 13.54 4.63
C SER A 104 -2.15 14.16 5.10
N MET A 105 -3.22 14.06 4.29
CA MET A 105 -4.57 14.54 4.63
C MET A 105 -5.20 13.78 5.80
N LEU A 106 -4.73 12.58 6.12
CA LEU A 106 -5.21 11.79 7.26
C LEU A 106 -4.92 12.45 8.61
N LYS A 107 -3.92 13.32 8.69
CA LYS A 107 -3.54 13.97 9.95
C LYS A 107 -4.62 14.87 10.57
N GLY A 108 -5.56 15.32 9.77
CA GLY A 108 -6.68 16.16 10.24
C GLY A 108 -8.02 15.46 10.13
N ALA A 109 -8.04 14.15 9.85
CA ALA A 109 -9.25 13.39 9.66
C ALA A 109 -9.95 13.08 11.00
N ASP A 110 -11.26 12.83 10.93
CA ASP A 110 -12.06 12.42 12.08
C ASP A 110 -11.66 11.02 12.61
N GLU A 111 -12.28 10.59 13.72
CA GLU A 111 -11.95 9.33 14.40
C GLU A 111 -12.07 8.09 13.52
N ARG A 112 -12.93 8.12 12.50
CA ARG A 112 -13.09 6.99 11.55
C ARG A 112 -11.84 6.73 10.73
N PHE A 113 -11.00 7.74 10.52
CA PHE A 113 -9.90 7.69 9.57
C PHE A 113 -8.53 8.01 10.17
N CYS A 114 -8.46 8.60 11.38
CA CYS A 114 -7.19 9.08 11.95
C CYS A 114 -6.23 7.95 12.35
N ASN A 115 -6.74 6.77 12.67
CA ASN A 115 -5.95 5.63 13.16
C ASN A 115 -5.63 4.57 12.11
N ILE A 116 -6.04 4.77 10.88
CA ILE A 116 -5.78 3.81 9.80
C ILE A 116 -4.34 3.89 9.30
N SER A 117 -3.88 2.82 8.67
CA SER A 117 -2.62 2.78 7.91
C SER A 117 -2.90 2.30 6.50
N ILE A 118 -2.43 3.02 5.52
CA ILE A 118 -2.62 2.70 4.11
C ILE A 118 -1.26 2.33 3.50
N GLN A 119 -1.21 1.19 2.83
CA GLN A 119 -0.02 0.66 2.21
C GLN A 119 -0.29 0.23 0.77
N HIS A 120 0.77 0.20 -0.05
CA HIS A 120 0.72 -0.44 -1.35
C HIS A 120 0.47 -1.95 -1.20
N ASP A 121 -0.26 -2.55 -2.13
CA ASP A 121 -0.33 -4.00 -2.27
C ASP A 121 0.91 -4.49 -3.04
N MET A 122 1.94 -4.88 -2.31
CA MET A 122 3.25 -5.25 -2.86
C MET A 122 3.38 -6.75 -3.08
N THR A 123 4.09 -7.14 -4.14
CA THR A 123 4.57 -8.52 -4.31
C THR A 123 5.55 -8.90 -3.20
N LYS A 124 5.83 -10.19 -3.04
CA LYS A 124 6.82 -10.66 -2.07
C LYS A 124 8.19 -10.00 -2.31
N ARG A 125 8.63 -9.95 -3.57
CA ARG A 125 9.90 -9.34 -3.96
C ARG A 125 9.94 -7.84 -3.65
N GLU A 126 8.87 -7.12 -3.94
CA GLU A 126 8.75 -5.68 -3.61
C GLU A 126 8.79 -5.44 -2.10
N ARG A 127 8.13 -6.30 -1.29
CA ARG A 127 8.20 -6.21 0.18
C ARG A 127 9.61 -6.44 0.71
N GLU A 128 10.34 -7.40 0.14
CA GLU A 128 11.73 -7.68 0.52
C GLU A 128 12.63 -6.49 0.18
N GLN A 129 12.51 -5.93 -1.01
CA GLN A 129 13.24 -4.71 -1.44
C GLN A 129 12.89 -3.51 -0.54
N CYS A 130 11.62 -3.33 -0.19
CA CYS A 130 11.19 -2.27 0.72
C CYS A 130 11.85 -2.41 2.09
N LYS A 131 11.89 -3.62 2.66
CA LYS A 131 12.57 -3.90 3.94
C LYS A 131 14.06 -3.57 3.89
N GLU A 132 14.74 -3.94 2.82
CA GLU A 132 16.16 -3.61 2.62
C GLU A 132 16.38 -2.10 2.53
N THR A 133 15.52 -1.38 1.82
CA THR A 133 15.59 0.08 1.69
C THR A 133 15.34 0.77 3.04
N VAL A 134 14.37 0.30 3.83
CA VAL A 134 14.12 0.81 5.19
C VAL A 134 15.32 0.57 6.10
N LYS A 135 15.92 -0.63 6.05
CA LYS A 135 17.14 -0.96 6.80
C LYS A 135 18.28 -0.01 6.44
N LEU A 136 18.49 0.25 5.15
CA LEU A 136 19.51 1.19 4.68
C LEU A 136 19.25 2.61 5.20
N ALA A 137 18.01 3.07 5.20
CA ALA A 137 17.65 4.39 5.74
C ALA A 137 17.98 4.51 7.24
N LEU A 138 17.70 3.45 8.02
CA LEU A 138 18.02 3.38 9.45
C LEU A 138 19.52 3.37 9.69
N GLU A 139 20.29 2.63 8.90
CA GLU A 139 21.76 2.57 8.98
C GLU A 139 22.38 3.96 8.65
N GLN A 140 21.90 4.62 7.62
CA GLN A 140 22.36 5.98 7.26
C GLN A 140 22.00 7.00 8.34
N LYS A 141 20.82 6.91 8.94
CA LYS A 141 20.42 7.75 10.07
C LYS A 141 21.32 7.52 11.29
N ALA A 142 21.63 6.28 11.61
CA ALA A 142 22.52 5.94 12.74
C ALA A 142 23.96 6.42 12.52
N ALA A 143 24.45 6.39 11.28
CA ALA A 143 25.78 6.88 10.91
C ALA A 143 25.89 8.43 10.87
N ASP A 144 24.75 9.12 10.74
CA ASP A 144 24.73 10.58 10.71
C ASP A 144 24.70 11.17 12.12
N GLN A 145 25.84 11.63 12.60
CA GLN A 145 25.99 12.22 13.93
C GLN A 145 25.58 13.70 13.99
N SER A 146 25.31 14.33 12.83
CA SER A 146 24.97 15.77 12.77
C SER A 146 23.57 16.09 13.28
N GLY A 147 22.62 15.15 13.16
CA GLY A 147 21.21 15.38 13.44
C GLY A 147 20.52 16.37 12.50
N GLU A 148 21.23 16.86 11.48
CA GLU A 148 20.72 17.87 10.54
C GLU A 148 19.78 17.29 9.47
N TYR A 149 19.79 15.97 9.29
CA TYR A 149 19.09 15.32 8.19
C TYR A 149 18.08 14.26 8.66
N LYS A 150 17.02 14.12 7.88
CA LYS A 150 16.09 12.98 7.91
C LYS A 150 16.36 12.06 6.73
N TYR A 151 16.29 10.78 6.97
CA TYR A 151 16.44 9.74 5.96
C TYR A 151 15.07 9.06 5.78
N LEU A 152 14.45 9.29 4.63
CA LEU A 152 13.10 8.80 4.32
C LEU A 152 13.15 7.83 3.15
N VAL A 153 12.32 6.81 3.21
CA VAL A 153 12.09 5.93 2.06
C VAL A 153 11.00 6.55 1.20
N LYS A 154 11.30 6.82 -0.06
CA LYS A 154 10.36 7.37 -1.04
C LYS A 154 10.39 6.58 -2.34
N GLY A 155 9.30 6.65 -3.08
CA GLY A 155 9.10 5.99 -4.37
C GLY A 155 8.00 4.95 -4.32
N TYR A 156 7.71 4.39 -5.48
CA TYR A 156 6.72 3.32 -5.62
C TYR A 156 7.37 1.95 -5.45
N PRO A 157 6.57 0.88 -5.19
CA PRO A 157 7.07 -0.48 -5.11
C PRO A 157 7.95 -0.84 -6.31
N GLY A 158 9.12 -1.41 -6.04
CA GLY A 158 10.12 -1.74 -7.06
C GLY A 158 11.10 -0.62 -7.42
N SER A 159 10.82 0.63 -7.03
CA SER A 159 11.70 1.80 -7.24
C SER A 159 11.91 2.65 -5.99
N MET A 160 11.67 2.09 -4.82
CA MET A 160 11.87 2.77 -3.54
C MET A 160 13.35 3.07 -3.30
N ARG A 161 13.62 4.25 -2.75
CA ARG A 161 14.97 4.73 -2.45
C ARG A 161 15.01 5.55 -1.17
N VAL A 162 16.18 5.60 -0.55
CA VAL A 162 16.42 6.51 0.58
C VAL A 162 16.65 7.93 0.06
N VAL A 163 15.94 8.89 0.65
CA VAL A 163 16.08 10.31 0.36
C VAL A 163 16.55 11.02 1.62
N LYS A 164 17.66 11.71 1.52
CA LYS A 164 18.23 12.55 2.59
C LYS A 164 17.63 13.96 2.48
N ILE A 165 16.96 14.42 3.52
CA ILE A 165 16.31 15.74 3.56
C ILE A 165 16.84 16.51 4.76
N ARG A 166 17.23 17.74 4.55
CA ARG A 166 17.67 18.63 5.64
C ARG A 166 16.48 18.99 6.54
N ASN A 167 16.67 18.91 7.85
CA ASN A 167 15.67 19.35 8.82
C ASN A 167 15.50 20.87 8.66
N ARG A 168 14.26 21.33 8.49
CA ARG A 168 13.95 22.75 8.61
C ARG A 168 14.04 23.11 10.08
N LYS A 169 14.85 24.12 10.40
CA LYS A 169 14.84 24.75 11.72
C LYS A 169 13.54 25.49 11.92
#